data_8a621d5715103ce64105247913eb796f
#
_entry.id   8a621d5715103ce64105247913eb796f
#
_cell.length_a   1.000
_cell.length_b   1.000
_cell.length_c   1.000
_cell.angle_alpha   90.00
_cell.angle_beta   90.00
_cell.angle_gamma   90.00
#
_symmetry.space_group_name_H-M   'P 1'
#
loop_
_entity.id
_entity.type
_entity.pdbx_description
1 polymer ?
#
loop_
_entity_poly.entity_id
_entity_poly.type
_entity_poly.pdbx_seq_one_letter_code
_entity_poly.pdbx_strand_id
1 'polypeptide(L)'
;MDKQLIAERFARARATYSREARVQQQVAEKMTALLRRTLPDARFNRIAEFGCGTGLYSQLIYDTWQPSLLHLNDLCSEMRFCVEKLTTQPGVTFEAGDAETCSLPDGLDLLTSCSTLQWFASPRDFFRCSTSLLRPGGVLAFTTFGLRNLLEIRTLTGNGLDYTPPRQLRRELENAGFRILHLEQEEAVLRFPTPVDVLRHLRMTGVTGTEKQTWSRGRLQAFCDEYIHRFGSPKGVSLTYQPIYVICTIEN
;
A
#
# COMPACT_ATOMS: atom_id res chain seq x y z
N MET A 1 -16.38 -2.40 -2.98
CA MET A 1 -15.53 -1.23 -2.66
C MET A 1 -15.70 -0.20 -3.77
N ASP A 2 -15.91 1.09 -3.45
CA ASP A 2 -16.09 2.17 -4.45
C ASP A 2 -14.72 2.69 -4.91
N LYS A 3 -14.21 2.14 -6.02
CA LYS A 3 -12.90 2.49 -6.58
C LYS A 3 -12.82 3.94 -7.08
N GLN A 4 -13.93 4.52 -7.55
CA GLN A 4 -13.96 5.91 -7.97
C GLN A 4 -13.76 6.85 -6.76
N LEU A 5 -14.44 6.57 -5.65
CA LEU A 5 -14.27 7.34 -4.42
C LEU A 5 -12.84 7.24 -3.87
N ILE A 6 -12.21 6.07 -3.98
CA ILE A 6 -10.80 5.86 -3.59
C ILE A 6 -9.90 6.75 -4.44
N ALA A 7 -10.01 6.70 -5.77
CA ALA A 7 -9.22 7.52 -6.68
C ALA A 7 -9.37 9.02 -6.38
N GLU A 8 -10.59 9.52 -6.19
CA GLU A 8 -10.86 10.92 -5.83
C GLU A 8 -10.18 11.34 -4.52
N ARG A 9 -10.14 10.47 -3.50
CA ARG A 9 -9.51 10.78 -2.21
C ARG A 9 -8.00 10.86 -2.31
N PHE A 10 -7.39 9.92 -3.02
CA PHE A 10 -5.95 9.95 -3.28
C PHE A 10 -5.57 11.15 -4.15
N ALA A 11 -6.35 11.50 -5.18
CA ALA A 11 -6.15 12.70 -5.97
C ALA A 11 -6.11 13.98 -5.09
N ARG A 12 -7.06 14.10 -4.15
CA ARG A 12 -7.10 15.24 -3.20
C ARG A 12 -5.92 15.26 -2.23
N ALA A 13 -5.48 14.10 -1.76
CA ALA A 13 -4.35 13.98 -0.83
C ALA A 13 -2.98 14.14 -1.51
N ARG A 14 -2.89 14.10 -2.84
CA ARG A 14 -1.66 14.08 -3.63
C ARG A 14 -0.62 15.11 -3.17
N ALA A 15 -1.03 16.36 -2.97
CA ALA A 15 -0.12 17.45 -2.61
C ALA A 15 0.45 17.35 -1.17
N THR A 16 -0.20 16.61 -0.29
CA THR A 16 0.16 16.47 1.12
C THR A 16 0.76 15.12 1.45
N TYR A 17 0.48 14.10 0.62
CA TYR A 17 0.82 12.71 0.87
C TYR A 17 2.29 12.49 1.19
N SER A 18 3.21 12.96 0.35
CA SER A 18 4.65 12.73 0.52
C SER A 18 5.22 13.31 1.83
N ARG A 19 4.59 14.37 2.37
CA ARG A 19 4.98 14.96 3.65
C ARG A 19 4.40 14.24 4.85
N GLU A 20 3.18 13.73 4.73
CA GLU A 20 2.41 13.17 5.85
C GLU A 20 2.50 11.64 5.93
N ALA A 21 2.84 10.96 4.84
CA ALA A 21 2.85 9.51 4.73
C ALA A 21 4.14 8.87 5.27
N ARG A 22 4.56 9.25 6.49
CA ARG A 22 5.81 8.77 7.12
C ARG A 22 5.85 7.24 7.27
N VAL A 23 4.73 6.63 7.65
CA VAL A 23 4.64 5.17 7.78
C VAL A 23 4.82 4.51 6.42
N GLN A 24 4.15 5.04 5.38
CA GLN A 24 4.26 4.49 4.03
C GLN A 24 5.68 4.65 3.47
N GLN A 25 6.39 5.72 3.83
CA GLN A 25 7.79 5.89 3.50
C GLN A 25 8.65 4.80 4.16
N GLN A 26 8.50 4.60 5.47
CA GLN A 26 9.22 3.55 6.20
C GLN A 26 8.90 2.15 5.66
N VAL A 27 7.64 1.92 5.29
CA VAL A 27 7.19 0.66 4.66
C VAL A 27 7.89 0.44 3.32
N ALA A 28 7.98 1.46 2.46
CA ALA A 28 8.64 1.38 1.16
C ALA A 28 10.16 1.14 1.29
N GLU A 29 10.82 1.88 2.18
CA GLU A 29 12.25 1.70 2.49
C GLU A 29 12.54 0.29 3.02
N LYS A 30 11.73 -0.19 3.97
CA LYS A 30 11.87 -1.54 4.54
C LYS A 30 11.59 -2.61 3.49
N MET A 31 10.58 -2.45 2.62
CA MET A 31 10.29 -3.40 1.54
C MET A 31 11.47 -3.53 0.58
N THR A 32 12.07 -2.41 0.17
CA THR A 32 13.29 -2.40 -0.66
C THR A 32 14.46 -3.11 0.02
N ALA A 33 14.68 -2.85 1.32
CA ALA A 33 15.73 -3.52 2.09
C ALA A 33 15.47 -5.03 2.25
N LEU A 34 14.21 -5.45 2.45
CA LEU A 34 13.82 -6.84 2.53
C LEU A 34 14.05 -7.58 1.21
N LEU A 35 13.70 -6.98 0.06
CA LEU A 35 13.97 -7.55 -1.26
C LEU A 35 15.47 -7.80 -1.45
N ARG A 36 16.33 -6.82 -1.16
CA ARG A 36 17.78 -6.95 -1.26
C ARG A 36 18.36 -8.03 -0.34
N ARG A 37 17.81 -8.14 0.88
CA ARG A 37 18.26 -9.14 1.87
C ARG A 37 17.81 -10.55 1.52
N THR A 38 16.57 -10.71 1.05
CA THR A 38 15.97 -12.02 0.74
C THR A 38 16.51 -12.58 -0.57
N LEU A 39 16.84 -11.70 -1.51
CA LEU A 39 17.27 -12.03 -2.87
C LEU A 39 18.52 -11.21 -3.25
N PRO A 40 19.67 -11.43 -2.60
CA PRO A 40 20.85 -10.56 -2.73
C PRO A 40 21.42 -10.55 -4.15
N ASP A 41 21.30 -11.64 -4.89
CA ASP A 41 21.82 -11.79 -6.26
C ASP A 41 20.79 -11.49 -7.35
N ALA A 42 19.56 -11.12 -6.97
CA ALA A 42 18.50 -10.87 -7.93
C ALA A 42 18.79 -9.64 -8.79
N ARG A 43 18.60 -9.80 -10.11
CA ARG A 43 18.62 -8.72 -11.10
C ARG A 43 17.21 -8.53 -11.62
N PHE A 44 16.57 -7.42 -11.27
CA PHE A 44 15.23 -7.10 -11.75
C PHE A 44 15.33 -6.10 -12.89
N ASN A 45 15.31 -6.59 -14.14
CA ASN A 45 15.38 -5.77 -15.35
C ASN A 45 13.99 -5.35 -15.85
N ARG A 46 12.99 -6.18 -15.60
CA ARG A 46 11.59 -5.93 -16.01
C ARG A 46 10.72 -5.90 -14.75
N ILE A 47 10.30 -4.73 -14.38
CA ILE A 47 9.53 -4.48 -13.15
C ILE A 47 8.19 -3.84 -13.51
N ALA A 48 7.11 -4.31 -12.87
CA ALA A 48 5.85 -3.57 -12.82
C ALA A 48 5.48 -3.26 -11.37
N GLU A 49 5.09 -2.01 -11.13
CA GLU A 49 4.54 -1.55 -9.86
C GLU A 49 3.06 -1.21 -10.02
N PHE A 50 2.20 -1.84 -9.22
CA PHE A 50 0.78 -1.50 -9.17
C PHE A 50 0.47 -0.62 -7.94
N GLY A 51 -0.30 0.47 -8.18
CA GLY A 51 -0.59 1.47 -7.15
C GLY A 51 0.64 2.29 -6.77
N CYS A 52 1.32 2.89 -7.75
CA CYS A 52 2.57 3.62 -7.53
C CYS A 52 2.38 4.92 -6.72
N GLY A 53 1.14 5.46 -6.65
CA GLY A 53 0.83 6.67 -5.90
C GLY A 53 1.71 7.85 -6.29
N THR A 54 2.34 8.47 -5.31
CA THR A 54 3.23 9.63 -5.53
C THR A 54 4.63 9.26 -6.00
N GLY A 55 4.89 7.98 -6.32
CA GLY A 55 6.17 7.52 -6.86
C GLY A 55 7.28 7.32 -5.85
N LEU A 56 6.96 7.35 -4.56
CA LEU A 56 7.98 7.22 -3.50
C LEU A 56 8.67 5.85 -3.56
N TYR A 57 7.92 4.76 -3.65
CA TYR A 57 8.48 3.42 -3.79
C TYR A 57 9.05 3.20 -5.19
N SER A 58 8.42 3.74 -6.22
CA SER A 58 8.90 3.71 -7.61
C SER A 58 10.33 4.25 -7.73
N GLN A 59 10.61 5.39 -7.06
CA GLN A 59 11.95 5.99 -7.05
C GLN A 59 12.97 5.06 -6.37
N LEU A 60 12.62 4.46 -5.22
CA LEU A 60 13.49 3.51 -4.51
C LEU A 60 13.81 2.28 -5.38
N ILE A 61 12.81 1.76 -6.11
CA ILE A 61 12.98 0.64 -7.05
C ILE A 61 13.95 1.05 -8.17
N TYR A 62 13.67 2.19 -8.81
CA TYR A 62 14.48 2.67 -9.92
C TYR A 62 15.95 2.88 -9.51
N ASP A 63 16.19 3.58 -8.39
CA ASP A 63 17.53 3.85 -7.89
C ASP A 63 18.30 2.58 -7.48
N THR A 64 17.57 1.56 -7.00
CA THR A 64 18.19 0.32 -6.51
C THR A 64 18.57 -0.64 -7.64
N TRP A 65 17.71 -0.82 -8.65
CA TRP A 65 17.89 -1.85 -9.68
C TRP A 65 18.14 -1.32 -11.07
N GLN A 66 17.82 -0.03 -11.34
CA GLN A 66 17.95 0.61 -12.66
C GLN A 66 17.43 -0.29 -13.79
N PRO A 67 16.14 -0.69 -13.72
CA PRO A 67 15.57 -1.66 -14.65
C PRO A 67 15.51 -1.11 -16.08
N SER A 68 15.58 -1.99 -17.06
CA SER A 68 15.37 -1.65 -18.48
C SER A 68 13.88 -1.37 -18.80
N LEU A 69 12.96 -1.93 -17.99
CA LEU A 69 11.53 -1.65 -18.01
C LEU A 69 11.05 -1.43 -16.58
N LEU A 70 10.47 -0.27 -16.30
CA LEU A 70 9.68 0.01 -15.10
C LEU A 70 8.30 0.48 -15.53
N HIS A 71 7.32 -0.39 -15.40
CA HIS A 71 5.92 -0.05 -15.68
C HIS A 71 5.22 0.34 -14.40
N LEU A 72 4.76 1.60 -14.32
CA LEU A 72 4.04 2.15 -13.19
C LEU A 72 2.54 2.16 -13.50
N ASN A 73 1.73 1.63 -12.61
CA ASN A 73 0.29 1.66 -12.71
C ASN A 73 -0.32 2.32 -11.48
N ASP A 74 -1.37 3.10 -11.65
CA ASP A 74 -2.21 3.60 -10.55
C ASP A 74 -3.66 3.77 -10.99
N LEU A 75 -4.60 3.53 -10.06
CA LEU A 75 -6.03 3.75 -10.28
C LEU A 75 -6.34 5.22 -10.53
N CYS A 76 -5.60 6.13 -9.88
CA CYS A 76 -5.75 7.57 -9.98
C CYS A 76 -4.87 8.13 -11.10
N SER A 77 -5.49 8.59 -12.19
CA SER A 77 -4.77 9.12 -13.37
C SER A 77 -3.90 10.34 -13.05
N GLU A 78 -4.27 11.12 -12.01
CA GLU A 78 -3.53 12.29 -11.56
C GLU A 78 -2.16 11.95 -10.96
N MET A 79 -1.90 10.69 -10.60
CA MET A 79 -0.60 10.24 -10.10
C MET A 79 0.49 10.33 -11.17
N ARG A 80 0.14 10.35 -12.45
CA ARG A 80 1.10 10.62 -13.55
C ARG A 80 1.94 11.88 -13.33
N PHE A 81 1.34 12.93 -12.75
CA PHE A 81 2.05 14.18 -12.46
C PHE A 81 3.05 14.04 -11.31
N CYS A 82 2.84 13.07 -10.42
CA CYS A 82 3.77 12.80 -9.32
C CYS A 82 5.01 12.05 -9.80
N VAL A 83 4.83 11.16 -10.79
CA VAL A 83 5.90 10.33 -11.35
C VAL A 83 6.49 10.90 -12.65
N GLU A 84 6.11 12.10 -13.06
CA GLU A 84 6.52 12.73 -14.32
C GLU A 84 8.05 12.73 -14.50
N LYS A 85 8.80 13.10 -13.47
CA LYS A 85 10.28 13.08 -13.52
C LYS A 85 10.84 11.68 -13.73
N LEU A 86 10.20 10.68 -13.15
CA LEU A 86 10.64 9.30 -13.30
C LEU A 86 10.31 8.76 -14.70
N THR A 87 9.16 9.14 -15.26
CA THR A 87 8.76 8.74 -16.62
C THR A 87 9.56 9.42 -17.75
N THR A 88 10.42 10.40 -17.44
CA THR A 88 11.42 10.90 -18.41
C THR A 88 12.61 9.96 -18.55
N GLN A 89 12.79 9.01 -17.64
CA GLN A 89 13.88 8.03 -17.72
C GLN A 89 13.57 6.97 -18.80
N PRO A 90 14.59 6.50 -19.54
CA PRO A 90 14.39 5.44 -20.53
C PRO A 90 13.76 4.18 -19.91
N GLY A 91 12.78 3.60 -20.59
CA GLY A 91 12.11 2.37 -20.15
C GLY A 91 11.11 2.53 -19.00
N VAL A 92 10.88 3.75 -18.52
CA VAL A 92 9.85 4.01 -17.49
C VAL A 92 8.55 4.47 -18.15
N THR A 93 7.45 3.79 -17.84
CA THR A 93 6.11 4.09 -18.37
C THR A 93 5.09 4.22 -17.23
N PHE A 94 4.01 4.95 -17.49
CA PHE A 94 2.89 5.07 -16.56
C PHE A 94 1.57 4.79 -17.28
N GLU A 95 0.75 3.94 -16.68
CA GLU A 95 -0.61 3.63 -17.14
C GLU A 95 -1.61 3.84 -15.98
N ALA A 96 -2.66 4.63 -16.25
CA ALA A 96 -3.77 4.79 -15.34
C ALA A 96 -4.79 3.66 -15.54
N GLY A 97 -5.14 2.96 -14.46
CA GLY A 97 -6.11 1.88 -14.53
C GLY A 97 -6.17 1.05 -13.25
N ASP A 98 -7.22 0.27 -13.14
CA ASP A 98 -7.38 -0.68 -12.05
C ASP A 98 -6.50 -1.90 -12.27
N ALA A 99 -5.51 -2.10 -11.41
CA ALA A 99 -4.57 -3.22 -11.50
C ALA A 99 -5.23 -4.61 -11.49
N GLU A 100 -6.47 -4.73 -10.98
CA GLU A 100 -7.21 -5.99 -11.02
C GLU A 100 -7.75 -6.33 -12.41
N THR A 101 -7.82 -5.34 -13.33
CA THR A 101 -8.47 -5.48 -14.65
C THR A 101 -7.65 -4.93 -15.81
N CYS A 102 -6.64 -4.07 -15.56
CA CYS A 102 -5.78 -3.54 -16.59
C CYS A 102 -4.73 -4.57 -17.06
N SER A 103 -4.22 -4.35 -18.27
CA SER A 103 -3.15 -5.21 -18.84
C SER A 103 -1.80 -4.75 -18.31
N LEU A 104 -1.29 -5.39 -17.27
CA LEU A 104 0.10 -5.24 -16.88
C LEU A 104 1.03 -6.01 -17.86
N PRO A 105 2.30 -5.57 -18.03
CA PRO A 105 3.26 -6.29 -18.86
C PRO A 105 3.49 -7.72 -18.38
N ASP A 106 3.83 -8.61 -19.28
CA ASP A 106 4.26 -9.98 -19.00
C ASP A 106 5.78 -10.14 -18.96
N GLY A 107 6.24 -11.35 -18.63
CA GLY A 107 7.65 -11.68 -18.57
C GLY A 107 8.41 -10.87 -17.50
N LEU A 108 7.75 -10.50 -16.43
CA LEU A 108 8.32 -9.67 -15.36
C LEU A 108 9.29 -10.46 -14.47
N ASP A 109 10.39 -9.82 -14.09
CA ASP A 109 11.27 -10.29 -13.02
C ASP A 109 10.66 -10.01 -11.65
N LEU A 110 9.99 -8.85 -11.53
CA LEU A 110 9.37 -8.38 -10.29
C LEU A 110 8.04 -7.70 -10.60
N LEU A 111 6.98 -8.20 -9.97
CA LEU A 111 5.71 -7.51 -9.82
C LEU A 111 5.62 -7.04 -8.37
N THR A 112 5.44 -5.72 -8.14
CA THR A 112 5.57 -5.18 -6.80
C THR A 112 4.58 -4.07 -6.49
N SER A 113 4.38 -3.80 -5.18
CA SER A 113 3.54 -2.71 -4.71
C SER A 113 3.78 -2.41 -3.23
N CYS A 114 3.55 -1.16 -2.83
CA CYS A 114 3.49 -0.80 -1.42
C CYS A 114 2.13 -0.17 -1.06
N SER A 115 1.46 -0.75 -0.05
CA SER A 115 0.25 -0.20 0.56
C SER A 115 -0.94 -0.02 -0.40
N THR A 116 -1.11 -0.95 -1.36
CA THR A 116 -2.19 -0.90 -2.37
C THR A 116 -3.18 -2.06 -2.24
N LEU A 117 -2.70 -3.27 -1.95
CA LEU A 117 -3.49 -4.51 -2.02
C LEU A 117 -4.77 -4.48 -1.17
N GLN A 118 -4.79 -3.75 -0.05
CA GLN A 118 -5.98 -3.59 0.80
C GLN A 118 -7.18 -2.88 0.11
N TRP A 119 -6.93 -2.27 -1.05
CA TRP A 119 -7.95 -1.61 -1.87
C TRP A 119 -8.51 -2.49 -2.98
N PHE A 120 -8.04 -3.72 -3.10
CA PHE A 120 -8.51 -4.66 -4.11
C PHE A 120 -9.85 -5.27 -3.71
N ALA A 121 -10.69 -5.54 -4.70
CA ALA A 121 -11.96 -6.23 -4.52
C ALA A 121 -11.72 -7.74 -4.35
N SER A 122 -10.78 -8.31 -5.10
CA SER A 122 -10.43 -9.72 -5.06
C SER A 122 -8.90 -9.95 -5.12
N PRO A 123 -8.17 -9.74 -4.01
CA PRO A 123 -6.74 -10.03 -3.96
C PRO A 123 -6.40 -11.45 -4.41
N ARG A 124 -7.24 -12.41 -4.08
CA ARG A 124 -7.09 -13.81 -4.46
C ARG A 124 -7.06 -14.02 -5.99
N ASP A 125 -7.95 -13.34 -6.72
CA ASP A 125 -7.99 -13.45 -8.18
C ASP A 125 -6.78 -12.76 -8.80
N PHE A 126 -6.36 -11.62 -8.25
CA PHE A 126 -5.14 -10.93 -8.65
C PHE A 126 -3.90 -11.82 -8.45
N PHE A 127 -3.77 -12.56 -7.35
CA PHE A 127 -2.64 -13.48 -7.15
C PHE A 127 -2.59 -14.55 -8.24
N ARG A 128 -3.73 -15.11 -8.63
CA ARG A 128 -3.78 -16.10 -9.72
C ARG A 128 -3.37 -15.50 -11.06
N CYS A 129 -3.85 -14.31 -11.39
CA CYS A 129 -3.46 -13.61 -12.61
C CYS A 129 -1.98 -13.20 -12.60
N SER A 130 -1.43 -12.84 -11.44
CA SER A 130 -0.04 -12.43 -11.29
C SER A 130 0.96 -13.51 -11.72
N THR A 131 0.61 -14.79 -11.60
CA THR A 131 1.50 -15.88 -12.01
C THR A 131 1.79 -15.88 -13.52
N SER A 132 0.82 -15.47 -14.34
CA SER A 132 1.01 -15.38 -15.80
C SER A 132 1.80 -14.14 -16.25
N LEU A 133 1.91 -13.14 -15.39
CA LEU A 133 2.69 -11.92 -15.66
C LEU A 133 4.18 -12.09 -15.36
N LEU A 134 4.51 -13.02 -14.48
CA LEU A 134 5.87 -13.28 -14.05
C LEU A 134 6.55 -14.32 -14.95
N ARG A 135 7.84 -14.14 -15.23
CA ARG A 135 8.66 -15.21 -15.84
C ARG A 135 8.89 -16.35 -14.84
N PRO A 136 9.31 -17.54 -15.28
CA PRO A 136 9.76 -18.60 -14.37
C PRO A 136 10.78 -18.06 -13.36
N GLY A 137 10.58 -18.33 -12.07
CA GLY A 137 11.39 -17.78 -10.99
C GLY A 137 11.18 -16.28 -10.72
N GLY A 138 10.20 -15.65 -11.36
CA GLY A 138 9.81 -14.25 -11.11
C GLY A 138 9.23 -14.05 -9.71
N VAL A 139 9.27 -12.84 -9.23
CA VAL A 139 8.96 -12.46 -7.84
C VAL A 139 7.72 -11.58 -7.79
N LEU A 140 6.79 -11.91 -6.90
CA LEU A 140 5.74 -11.01 -6.44
C LEU A 140 6.13 -10.51 -5.04
N ALA A 141 6.22 -9.19 -4.90
CA ALA A 141 6.60 -8.55 -3.65
C ALA A 141 5.66 -7.39 -3.32
N PHE A 142 5.00 -7.43 -2.17
CA PHE A 142 4.06 -6.37 -1.83
C PHE A 142 3.93 -6.14 -0.32
N THR A 143 3.42 -4.97 0.02
CA THR A 143 2.97 -4.69 1.37
C THR A 143 1.46 -4.47 1.42
N THR A 144 0.86 -4.89 2.51
CA THR A 144 -0.53 -4.63 2.87
C THR A 144 -0.62 -4.37 4.37
N PHE A 145 -1.83 -4.37 4.91
CA PHE A 145 -2.01 -4.14 6.34
C PHE A 145 -2.79 -5.28 7.01
N GLY A 146 -2.54 -5.46 8.31
CA GLY A 146 -3.16 -6.50 9.13
C GLY A 146 -4.36 -6.00 9.94
N LEU A 147 -4.92 -6.92 10.74
CA LEU A 147 -6.18 -6.72 11.48
C LEU A 147 -6.16 -5.57 12.48
N ARG A 148 -4.98 -5.18 12.98
CA ARG A 148 -4.84 -4.07 13.93
C ARG A 148 -4.54 -2.73 13.28
N ASN A 149 -4.53 -2.68 11.94
CA ASN A 149 -4.34 -1.42 11.23
C ASN A 149 -5.50 -0.46 11.52
N LEU A 150 -5.18 0.77 11.90
CA LEU A 150 -6.13 1.81 12.32
C LEU A 150 -7.11 1.32 13.40
N LEU A 151 -6.60 0.52 14.34
CA LEU A 151 -7.38 -0.11 15.40
C LEU A 151 -8.27 0.90 16.14
N GLU A 152 -7.72 2.06 16.46
CA GLU A 152 -8.39 3.12 17.22
C GLU A 152 -9.63 3.65 16.46
N ILE A 153 -9.46 3.92 15.17
CA ILE A 153 -10.56 4.39 14.31
C ILE A 153 -11.64 3.32 14.16
N ARG A 154 -11.23 2.09 13.87
CA ARG A 154 -12.18 0.95 13.72
C ARG A 154 -12.96 0.68 15.01
N THR A 155 -12.29 0.76 16.16
CA THR A 155 -12.93 0.55 17.47
C THR A 155 -13.98 1.61 17.77
N LEU A 156 -13.73 2.88 17.41
CA LEU A 156 -14.61 3.99 17.75
C LEU A 156 -15.72 4.24 16.72
N THR A 157 -15.47 3.91 15.46
CA THR A 157 -16.42 4.20 14.37
C THR A 157 -17.17 2.98 13.86
N GLY A 158 -16.67 1.78 14.13
CA GLY A 158 -17.14 0.54 13.52
C GLY A 158 -16.74 0.40 12.04
N ASN A 159 -16.09 1.41 11.46
CA ASN A 159 -15.75 1.46 10.04
C ASN A 159 -14.26 1.17 9.81
N GLY A 160 -13.95 0.49 8.71
CA GLY A 160 -12.59 0.18 8.30
C GLY A 160 -12.58 -0.74 7.08
N LEU A 161 -11.40 -1.04 6.58
CA LEU A 161 -11.22 -2.04 5.55
C LEU A 161 -11.23 -3.45 6.17
N ASP A 162 -11.62 -4.44 5.37
CA ASP A 162 -11.46 -5.84 5.71
C ASP A 162 -10.02 -6.27 5.40
N TYR A 163 -9.25 -6.45 6.45
CA TYR A 163 -7.85 -6.86 6.33
C TYR A 163 -7.71 -8.38 6.39
N THR A 164 -6.89 -8.93 5.49
CA THR A 164 -6.60 -10.37 5.44
C THR A 164 -5.49 -10.72 6.45
N PRO A 165 -5.73 -11.66 7.38
CA PRO A 165 -4.68 -12.07 8.33
C PRO A 165 -3.53 -12.81 7.62
N PRO A 166 -2.28 -12.76 8.15
CA PRO A 166 -1.10 -13.34 7.51
C PRO A 166 -1.24 -14.83 7.15
N ARG A 167 -1.91 -15.62 8.00
CA ARG A 167 -2.16 -17.05 7.73
C ARG A 167 -3.05 -17.28 6.51
N GLN A 168 -4.07 -16.47 6.34
CA GLN A 168 -4.97 -16.56 5.19
C GLN A 168 -4.25 -16.09 3.93
N LEU A 169 -3.50 -14.95 4.02
CA LEU A 169 -2.71 -14.42 2.92
C LEU A 169 -1.69 -15.43 2.39
N ARG A 170 -0.98 -16.13 3.30
CA ARG A 170 -0.08 -17.22 2.95
C ARG A 170 -0.79 -18.30 2.15
N ARG A 171 -1.92 -18.81 2.68
CA ARG A 171 -2.69 -19.87 2.03
C ARG A 171 -3.21 -19.47 0.65
N GLU A 172 -3.65 -18.21 0.48
CA GLU A 172 -4.14 -17.71 -0.80
C GLU A 172 -3.04 -17.63 -1.85
N LEU A 173 -1.83 -17.19 -1.44
CA LEU A 173 -0.65 -17.16 -2.31
C LEU A 173 -0.17 -18.57 -2.68
N GLU A 174 -0.07 -19.48 -1.71
CA GLU A 174 0.31 -20.88 -1.97
C GLU A 174 -0.70 -21.56 -2.90
N ASN A 175 -2.00 -21.32 -2.72
CA ASN A 175 -3.05 -21.82 -3.61
C ASN A 175 -3.00 -21.20 -5.03
N ALA A 176 -2.42 -20.03 -5.18
CA ALA A 176 -2.18 -19.40 -6.47
C ALA A 176 -0.88 -19.90 -7.16
N GLY A 177 -0.07 -20.75 -6.51
CA GLY A 177 1.17 -21.29 -7.04
C GLY A 177 2.43 -20.54 -6.61
N PHE A 178 2.35 -19.68 -5.62
CA PHE A 178 3.51 -18.99 -5.08
C PHE A 178 4.16 -19.75 -3.92
N ARG A 179 5.48 -19.78 -3.91
CA ARG A 179 6.30 -20.18 -2.75
C ARG A 179 6.70 -18.93 -1.96
N ILE A 180 6.37 -18.88 -0.69
CA ILE A 180 6.69 -17.75 0.18
C ILE A 180 8.18 -17.77 0.55
N LEU A 181 8.88 -16.68 0.22
CA LEU A 181 10.26 -16.42 0.60
C LEU A 181 10.36 -15.64 1.90
N HIS A 182 9.48 -14.66 2.08
CA HIS A 182 9.39 -13.85 3.28
C HIS A 182 7.95 -13.43 3.54
N LEU A 183 7.53 -13.54 4.80
CA LEU A 183 6.26 -12.99 5.29
C LEU A 183 6.46 -12.51 6.72
N GLU A 184 6.34 -11.21 6.91
CA GLU A 184 6.56 -10.53 8.19
C GLU A 184 5.41 -9.55 8.43
N GLN A 185 5.00 -9.44 9.69
CA GLN A 185 4.04 -8.44 10.16
C GLN A 185 4.67 -7.68 11.31
N GLU A 186 4.51 -6.37 11.33
CA GLU A 186 4.97 -5.51 12.42
C GLU A 186 3.88 -4.52 12.83
N GLU A 187 4.15 -3.77 13.89
CA GLU A 187 3.26 -2.73 14.38
C GLU A 187 4.02 -1.42 14.51
N ALA A 188 3.48 -0.35 13.95
CA ALA A 188 4.01 1.00 14.06
C ALA A 188 2.95 1.91 14.68
N VAL A 189 3.26 2.49 15.84
CA VAL A 189 2.34 3.36 16.58
C VAL A 189 2.79 4.80 16.44
N LEU A 190 2.00 5.61 15.75
CA LEU A 190 2.17 7.05 15.72
C LEU A 190 1.52 7.70 16.93
N ARG A 191 2.04 8.86 17.32
CA ARG A 191 1.47 9.70 18.39
C ARG A 191 1.09 11.06 17.84
N PHE A 192 -0.11 11.51 18.23
CA PHE A 192 -0.66 12.80 17.82
C PHE A 192 -1.05 13.61 19.05
N PRO A 193 -0.97 14.94 18.99
CA PRO A 193 -1.40 15.77 20.12
C PRO A 193 -2.88 15.58 20.46
N THR A 194 -3.74 15.47 19.44
CA THR A 194 -5.21 15.36 19.62
C THR A 194 -5.83 14.36 18.63
N PRO A 195 -7.04 13.85 18.92
CA PRO A 195 -7.79 13.03 17.95
C PRO A 195 -8.10 13.75 16.63
N VAL A 196 -8.25 15.07 16.66
CA VAL A 196 -8.46 15.89 15.46
C VAL A 196 -7.24 15.85 14.55
N ASP A 197 -6.02 15.80 15.13
CA ASP A 197 -4.79 15.65 14.35
C ASP A 197 -4.69 14.28 13.70
N VAL A 198 -5.19 13.22 14.35
CA VAL A 198 -5.35 11.90 13.74
C VAL A 198 -6.27 11.96 12.51
N LEU A 199 -7.45 12.55 12.65
CA LEU A 199 -8.40 12.68 11.54
C LEU A 199 -7.81 13.52 10.38
N ARG A 200 -7.05 14.57 10.73
CA ARG A 200 -6.34 15.39 9.74
C ARG A 200 -5.29 14.56 8.99
N HIS A 201 -4.47 13.80 9.72
CA HIS A 201 -3.46 12.90 9.13
C HIS A 201 -4.09 11.90 8.15
N LEU A 202 -5.15 11.20 8.55
CA LEU A 202 -5.86 10.26 7.68
C LEU A 202 -6.41 10.92 6.41
N ARG A 203 -6.93 12.15 6.52
CA ARG A 203 -7.39 12.92 5.37
C ARG A 203 -6.24 13.31 4.45
N MET A 204 -5.10 13.71 5.00
CA MET A 204 -3.93 14.15 4.24
C MET A 204 -3.17 13.00 3.58
N THR A 205 -3.39 11.76 4.03
CA THR A 205 -2.85 10.52 3.45
C THR A 205 -3.87 9.76 2.60
N GLY A 206 -5.08 10.33 2.37
CA GLY A 206 -6.12 9.69 1.56
C GLY A 206 -6.80 8.49 2.21
N VAL A 207 -6.39 8.09 3.40
CA VAL A 207 -6.89 6.93 4.15
C VAL A 207 -8.12 7.33 4.98
N THR A 208 -9.08 7.99 4.37
CA THR A 208 -10.36 8.27 5.00
C THR A 208 -11.34 7.16 4.64
N GLY A 209 -12.11 6.66 5.62
CA GLY A 209 -13.02 5.51 5.46
C GLY A 209 -13.85 5.52 4.16
N THR A 210 -14.41 4.38 3.83
CA THR A 210 -15.14 4.12 2.57
C THR A 210 -16.47 4.88 2.41
N GLU A 211 -16.90 5.61 3.44
CA GLU A 211 -18.20 6.31 3.45
C GLU A 211 -18.07 7.84 3.50
N LYS A 212 -19.01 8.54 2.81
CA LYS A 212 -19.19 9.99 2.93
C LYS A 212 -19.96 10.29 4.23
N GLN A 213 -19.28 10.40 5.37
CA GLN A 213 -19.90 10.82 6.61
C GLN A 213 -19.58 12.28 6.93
N THR A 214 -20.61 13.09 7.10
CA THR A 214 -20.51 14.42 7.69
C THR A 214 -20.66 14.31 9.21
N TRP A 215 -19.71 14.86 9.94
CA TRP A 215 -19.73 14.86 11.40
C TRP A 215 -20.36 16.15 11.92
N SER A 216 -21.43 16.04 12.73
CA SER A 216 -21.90 17.17 13.53
C SER A 216 -20.87 17.53 14.60
N ARG A 217 -20.93 18.76 15.12
CA ARG A 217 -20.02 19.19 16.19
C ARG A 217 -20.11 18.29 17.43
N GLY A 218 -21.32 17.90 17.82
CA GLY A 218 -21.54 17.01 18.98
C GLY A 218 -20.95 15.61 18.74
N ARG A 219 -21.10 15.04 17.52
CA ARG A 219 -20.53 13.75 17.18
C ARG A 219 -18.99 13.79 17.19
N LEU A 220 -18.39 14.87 16.68
CA LEU A 220 -16.95 15.04 16.71
C LEU A 220 -16.44 15.15 18.14
N GLN A 221 -17.11 15.90 19.00
CA GLN A 221 -16.72 16.02 20.41
C GLN A 221 -16.78 14.67 21.12
N ALA A 222 -17.88 13.93 20.99
CA ALA A 222 -18.04 12.60 21.59
C ALA A 222 -16.97 11.61 21.11
N PHE A 223 -16.61 11.65 19.82
CA PHE A 223 -15.52 10.86 19.27
C PHE A 223 -14.17 11.24 19.92
N CYS A 224 -13.88 12.53 20.05
CA CYS A 224 -12.62 13.00 20.64
C CYS A 224 -12.51 12.58 22.12
N ASP A 225 -13.58 12.71 22.88
CA ASP A 225 -13.62 12.35 24.31
C ASP A 225 -13.38 10.85 24.49
N GLU A 226 -14.06 10.01 23.69
CA GLU A 226 -13.91 8.56 23.73
C GLU A 226 -12.53 8.12 23.23
N TYR A 227 -11.97 8.81 22.22
CA TYR A 227 -10.61 8.53 21.73
C TYR A 227 -9.57 8.79 22.82
N ILE A 228 -9.66 9.93 23.52
CA ILE A 228 -8.75 10.28 24.62
C ILE A 228 -8.91 9.29 25.75
N HIS A 229 -10.15 8.92 26.10
CA HIS A 229 -10.43 7.97 27.16
C HIS A 229 -9.78 6.61 26.93
N ARG A 230 -9.90 6.05 25.71
CA ARG A 230 -9.39 4.70 25.39
C ARG A 230 -7.92 4.67 24.95
N PHE A 231 -7.47 5.68 24.25
CA PHE A 231 -6.18 5.67 23.54
C PHE A 231 -5.28 6.86 23.89
N GLY A 232 -5.68 7.62 24.89
CA GLY A 232 -4.91 8.76 25.40
C GLY A 232 -3.77 8.34 26.32
N SER A 233 -2.74 9.17 26.35
CA SER A 233 -1.59 9.06 27.24
C SER A 233 -1.02 10.45 27.51
N PRO A 234 -0.08 10.63 28.47
CA PRO A 234 0.61 11.91 28.66
C PRO A 234 1.36 12.41 27.43
N LYS A 235 1.63 11.53 26.47
CA LYS A 235 2.30 11.85 25.19
C LYS A 235 1.33 12.08 24.03
N GLY A 236 0.03 12.29 24.29
CA GLY A 236 -1.02 12.41 23.28
C GLY A 236 -1.75 11.09 23.01
N VAL A 237 -2.41 11.00 21.87
CA VAL A 237 -3.22 9.85 21.43
C VAL A 237 -2.47 8.99 20.40
N SER A 238 -2.73 7.66 20.42
CA SER A 238 -2.10 6.73 19.48
C SER A 238 -2.88 6.61 18.17
N LEU A 239 -2.20 6.21 17.11
CA LEU A 239 -2.76 5.65 15.88
C LEU A 239 -1.88 4.49 15.44
N THR A 240 -2.46 3.30 15.36
CA THR A 240 -1.75 2.06 15.08
C THR A 240 -1.79 1.75 13.59
N TYR A 241 -0.61 1.50 13.00
CA TYR A 241 -0.44 0.87 11.69
C TYR A 241 0.11 -0.53 11.88
N GLN A 242 -0.34 -1.47 11.05
CA GLN A 242 0.14 -2.85 11.10
C GLN A 242 0.50 -3.36 9.71
N PRO A 243 1.65 -2.94 9.15
CA PRO A 243 2.07 -3.40 7.84
C PRO A 243 2.46 -4.88 7.84
N ILE A 244 2.14 -5.54 6.73
CA ILE A 244 2.54 -6.91 6.38
C ILE A 244 3.40 -6.82 5.14
N TYR A 245 4.56 -7.46 5.15
CA TYR A 245 5.51 -7.55 4.05
C TYR A 245 5.51 -8.96 3.50
N VAL A 246 5.37 -9.11 2.21
CA VAL A 246 5.37 -10.40 1.52
C VAL A 246 6.33 -10.37 0.34
N ILE A 247 7.19 -11.39 0.26
CA ILE A 247 8.00 -11.69 -0.91
C ILE A 247 7.77 -13.17 -1.25
N CYS A 248 7.34 -13.45 -2.46
CA CYS A 248 7.10 -14.80 -2.92
C CYS A 248 7.52 -14.95 -4.39
N THR A 249 7.73 -16.18 -4.83
CA THR A 249 8.15 -16.50 -6.19
C THR A 249 7.30 -17.62 -6.74
N ILE A 250 7.14 -17.66 -8.07
CA ILE A 250 6.61 -18.84 -8.75
C ILE A 250 7.69 -19.89 -8.86
N GLU A 251 7.34 -21.16 -8.65
CA GLU A 251 8.27 -22.26 -8.89
C GLU A 251 8.48 -22.46 -10.40
N ASN A 252 9.67 -22.92 -10.77
CA ASN A 252 10.04 -23.24 -12.14
C ASN A 252 9.32 -24.48 -12.65
#